data_d0b34e7399ce0f7053b614489a5b4521
#
_entry.id   d0b34e7399ce0f7053b614489a5b4521
#
_cell.length_a   1.000
_cell.length_b   1.000
_cell.length_c   1.000
_cell.angle_alpha   90.00
_cell.angle_beta   90.00
_cell.angle_gamma   90.00
#
_symmetry.space_group_name_H-M   'P 1'
#
loop_
_entity.id
_entity.type
_entity.pdbx_description
1 polymer ?
#
loop_
_entity_poly.entity_id
_entity_poly.type
_entity_poly.pdbx_seq_one_letter_code
_entity_poly.pdbx_strand_id
1 'polypeptide(L)'
;VQYRETNFNFLNRRLEHYGIYYYFDHKSDKDVVVFTDSNTSLPEIELENPIGFNLNKDPLSETESIFEVNCKEQVVTGLFQLKDYNYLFPEKQLMAQSQINSNDPGLYYDFGDNFLDEKEAESLAKIRNQE
;
A
#
# COMPACT_ATOMS: atom_id res chain seq x y z
N VAL A 1 -2.00 -17.60 11.01
CA VAL A 1 -1.45 -18.08 12.29
C VAL A 1 -0.26 -17.21 12.65
N GLN A 2 -0.18 -16.74 13.91
CA GLN A 2 0.97 -16.04 14.44
C GLN A 2 2.00 -17.08 14.95
N TYR A 3 3.21 -17.03 14.39
CA TYR A 3 4.27 -17.97 14.79
C TYR A 3 5.61 -17.25 14.93
N ARG A 4 6.21 -17.29 16.11
CA ARG A 4 7.51 -16.72 16.47
C ARG A 4 7.70 -15.25 16.04
N GLU A 5 6.65 -14.47 16.07
CA GLU A 5 6.66 -13.04 15.74
C GLU A 5 5.96 -12.22 16.84
N THR A 6 6.27 -10.93 16.92
CA THR A 6 5.58 -10.02 17.85
C THR A 6 4.15 -9.73 17.37
N ASN A 7 3.27 -9.31 18.28
CA ASN A 7 1.92 -8.88 17.92
C ASN A 7 1.93 -7.75 16.90
N PHE A 8 2.90 -6.86 16.99
CA PHE A 8 3.06 -5.75 16.07
C PHE A 8 3.41 -6.22 14.65
N ASN A 9 4.38 -7.12 14.53
CA ASN A 9 4.75 -7.68 13.22
C ASN A 9 3.61 -8.50 12.62
N PHE A 10 2.90 -9.28 13.44
CA PHE A 10 1.73 -10.01 12.98
C PHE A 10 0.66 -9.08 12.43
N LEU A 11 0.35 -7.99 13.17
CA LEU A 11 -0.64 -7.01 12.75
C LEU A 11 -0.22 -6.36 11.42
N ASN A 12 1.01 -5.84 11.33
CA ASN A 12 1.50 -5.17 10.13
C ASN A 12 1.45 -6.09 8.90
N ARG A 13 1.91 -7.32 9.03
CA ARG A 13 1.85 -8.30 7.94
C ARG A 13 0.42 -8.60 7.48
N ARG A 14 -0.55 -8.59 8.42
CA ARG A 14 -1.97 -8.78 8.06
C ARG A 14 -2.55 -7.55 7.39
N LEU A 15 -2.21 -6.37 7.86
CA LEU A 15 -2.64 -5.11 7.25
C LEU A 15 -2.08 -4.95 5.83
N GLU A 16 -0.79 -5.22 5.65
CA GLU A 16 -0.12 -5.22 4.35
C GLU A 16 -0.79 -6.18 3.36
N HIS A 17 -1.09 -7.41 3.78
CA HIS A 17 -1.78 -8.39 2.95
C HIS A 17 -3.14 -7.90 2.42
N TYR A 18 -3.86 -7.10 3.20
CA TYR A 18 -5.16 -6.54 2.80
C TYR A 18 -5.07 -5.11 2.25
N GLY A 19 -3.88 -4.57 2.02
CA GLY A 19 -3.69 -3.21 1.53
C GLY A 19 -4.17 -2.14 2.50
N ILE A 20 -4.19 -2.44 3.80
CA ILE A 20 -4.62 -1.51 4.84
C ILE A 20 -3.38 -0.86 5.44
N TYR A 21 -3.35 0.45 5.50
CA TYR A 21 -2.34 1.22 6.22
C TYR A 21 -2.95 1.98 7.38
N TYR A 22 -2.12 2.54 8.26
CA TYR A 22 -2.59 3.31 9.40
C TYR A 22 -1.69 4.51 9.68
N TYR A 23 -2.29 5.48 10.31
CA TYR A 23 -1.59 6.67 10.81
C TYR A 23 -2.14 7.07 12.18
N PHE A 24 -1.40 7.95 12.85
CA PHE A 24 -1.81 8.49 14.15
C PHE A 24 -2.35 9.91 13.98
N ASP A 25 -3.55 10.14 14.48
CA ASP A 25 -4.14 11.48 14.58
C ASP A 25 -3.91 12.05 15.99
N HIS A 26 -3.18 13.14 16.06
CA HIS A 26 -2.78 13.81 17.29
C HIS A 26 -3.62 15.09 17.57
N LYS A 27 -4.74 15.29 16.89
CA LYS A 27 -5.59 16.50 17.05
C LYS A 27 -6.42 16.51 18.33
N SER A 28 -6.46 15.44 19.09
CA SER A 28 -7.20 15.31 20.34
C SER A 28 -6.26 15.13 21.53
N ASP A 29 -6.81 15.19 22.76
CA ASP A 29 -6.06 14.89 24.00
C ASP A 29 -5.52 13.43 24.05
N LYS A 30 -5.81 12.64 23.04
CA LYS A 30 -5.40 11.24 22.93
C LYS A 30 -4.91 10.96 21.53
N ASP A 31 -3.85 10.16 21.44
CA ASP A 31 -3.42 9.59 20.18
C ASP A 31 -4.46 8.59 19.66
N VAL A 32 -4.97 8.84 18.48
CA VAL A 32 -5.94 7.96 17.80
C VAL A 32 -5.26 7.30 16.63
N VAL A 33 -5.26 5.97 16.59
CA VAL A 33 -4.82 5.23 15.40
C VAL A 33 -5.99 5.10 14.42
N VAL A 34 -5.76 5.51 13.19
CA VAL A 34 -6.73 5.43 12.09
C VAL A 34 -6.26 4.41 11.09
N PHE A 35 -7.10 3.42 10.80
CA PHE A 35 -6.85 2.41 9.76
C PHE A 35 -7.66 2.77 8.51
N THR A 36 -7.03 2.67 7.35
CA THR A 36 -7.69 2.95 6.06
C THR A 36 -7.10 2.10 4.95
N ASP A 37 -7.92 1.83 3.94
CA ASP A 37 -7.57 1.13 2.70
C ASP A 37 -7.64 2.06 1.47
N SER A 38 -7.87 3.35 1.69
CA SER A 38 -8.08 4.31 0.61
C SER A 38 -7.41 5.65 0.89
N ASN A 39 -6.63 6.14 -0.07
CA ASN A 39 -6.00 7.46 -0.03
C ASN A 39 -7.02 8.62 -0.01
N THR A 40 -8.24 8.37 -0.47
CA THR A 40 -9.30 9.39 -0.48
C THR A 40 -9.85 9.69 0.91
N SER A 41 -9.59 8.84 1.89
CA SER A 41 -10.00 9.03 3.29
C SER A 41 -8.99 9.81 4.12
N LEU A 42 -7.82 10.14 3.57
CA LEU A 42 -6.82 10.94 4.26
C LEU A 42 -7.32 12.38 4.41
N PRO A 43 -7.18 12.99 5.60
CA PRO A 43 -7.51 14.38 5.79
C PRO A 43 -6.56 15.26 4.97
N GLU A 44 -7.10 16.34 4.42
CA GLU A 44 -6.26 17.37 3.83
C GLU A 44 -5.42 18.06 4.92
N ILE A 45 -4.17 18.36 4.57
CA ILE A 45 -3.30 19.14 5.46
C ILE A 45 -3.74 20.61 5.39
N GLU A 46 -4.28 21.11 6.49
CA GLU A 46 -4.59 22.54 6.61
C GLU A 46 -3.28 23.31 6.84
N LEU A 47 -2.74 23.89 5.79
CA LEU A 47 -1.58 24.76 5.85
C LEU A 47 -2.06 26.22 5.85
N GLU A 48 -1.66 27.01 6.84
CA GLU A 48 -1.90 28.46 6.83
C GLU A 48 -1.22 29.14 5.66
N ASN A 49 -0.03 28.65 5.27
CA ASN A 49 0.73 29.11 4.12
C ASN A 49 1.33 27.94 3.35
N PRO A 50 1.50 28.05 2.02
CA PRO A 50 2.23 27.04 1.25
C PRO A 50 3.66 26.90 1.78
N ILE A 51 4.12 25.64 1.92
CA ILE A 51 5.50 25.36 2.29
C ILE A 51 6.40 25.78 1.13
N GLY A 52 7.27 26.76 1.36
CA GLY A 52 8.22 27.27 0.37
C GLY A 52 9.34 26.27 0.10
N PHE A 53 9.89 26.34 -1.13
CA PHE A 53 11.11 25.61 -1.46
C PHE A 53 12.33 26.51 -1.21
N ASN A 54 13.28 26.06 -0.39
CA ASN A 54 14.49 26.80 -0.05
C ASN A 54 15.71 25.88 -0.09
N LEU A 55 16.58 26.07 -1.08
CA LEU A 55 17.84 25.32 -1.22
C LEU A 55 18.85 25.62 -0.11
N ASN A 56 18.79 26.84 0.47
CA ASN A 56 19.69 27.23 1.53
C ASN A 56 19.07 26.86 2.88
N LYS A 57 19.55 25.76 3.43
CA LYS A 57 19.18 25.34 4.78
C LYS A 57 19.75 26.32 5.78
N ASP A 58 18.96 27.36 6.13
CA ASP A 58 19.32 28.26 7.23
C ASP A 58 18.91 27.61 8.57
N PRO A 59 19.86 27.21 9.41
CA PRO A 59 19.55 26.61 10.70
C PRO A 59 18.81 27.55 11.66
N LEU A 60 18.79 28.84 11.37
CA LEU A 60 18.13 29.87 12.17
C LEU A 60 16.74 30.27 11.62
N SER A 61 16.34 29.66 10.50
CA SER A 61 15.00 29.93 9.95
C SER A 61 13.93 29.28 10.82
N GLU A 62 13.01 30.10 11.32
CA GLU A 62 11.83 29.67 12.07
C GLU A 62 10.72 29.12 11.15
N THR A 63 10.88 29.25 9.83
CA THR A 63 9.89 28.82 8.86
C THR A 63 10.21 27.45 8.31
N GLU A 64 9.22 26.57 8.26
CA GLU A 64 9.34 25.27 7.58
C GLU A 64 9.51 25.45 6.09
N SER A 65 10.46 24.71 5.50
CA SER A 65 10.73 24.76 4.06
C SER A 65 11.17 23.40 3.53
N ILE A 66 10.83 23.15 2.27
CA ILE A 66 11.35 22.01 1.51
C ILE A 66 12.72 22.39 0.99
N PHE A 67 13.75 21.64 1.33
CA PHE A 67 15.13 21.92 0.89
C PHE A 67 15.65 20.93 -0.15
N GLU A 68 14.97 19.79 -0.29
CA GLU A 68 15.35 18.77 -1.26
C GLU A 68 14.10 18.03 -1.74
N VAL A 69 14.01 17.80 -3.06
CA VAL A 69 12.98 16.99 -3.69
C VAL A 69 13.67 15.99 -4.61
N ASN A 70 13.51 14.72 -4.31
CA ASN A 70 14.00 13.61 -5.15
C ASN A 70 12.81 12.94 -5.84
N CYS A 71 12.82 12.94 -7.17
CA CYS A 71 11.87 12.18 -7.98
C CYS A 71 12.59 10.97 -8.57
N LYS A 72 12.07 9.78 -8.32
CA LYS A 72 12.56 8.52 -8.88
C LYS A 72 11.48 7.88 -9.71
N GLU A 73 11.77 7.64 -10.97
CA GLU A 73 10.90 6.92 -11.88
C GLU A 73 11.55 5.57 -12.26
N GLN A 74 10.72 4.54 -12.33
CA GLN A 74 11.16 3.21 -12.77
C GLN A 74 10.05 2.54 -13.56
N VAL A 75 10.44 1.71 -14.51
CA VAL A 75 9.50 0.86 -15.24
C VAL A 75 9.13 -0.30 -14.33
N VAL A 76 7.84 -0.49 -14.11
CA VAL A 76 7.27 -1.59 -13.34
C VAL A 76 6.47 -2.52 -14.25
N THR A 77 6.17 -3.70 -13.74
CA THR A 77 5.38 -4.69 -14.48
C THR A 77 3.93 -4.21 -14.62
N GLY A 78 3.39 -4.25 -15.82
CA GLY A 78 2.04 -3.78 -16.11
C GLY A 78 0.92 -4.76 -15.79
N LEU A 79 1.20 -6.06 -15.74
CA LEU A 79 0.23 -7.10 -15.48
C LEU A 79 0.64 -7.97 -14.29
N PHE A 80 -0.21 -8.01 -13.27
CA PHE A 80 -0.10 -8.92 -12.14
C PHE A 80 -1.03 -10.10 -12.33
N GLN A 81 -0.51 -11.31 -12.16
CA GLN A 81 -1.27 -12.54 -12.19
C GLN A 81 -1.01 -13.35 -10.91
N LEU A 82 -2.08 -13.57 -10.16
CA LEU A 82 -2.06 -14.43 -8.98
C LEU A 82 -2.72 -15.76 -9.29
N LYS A 83 -2.17 -16.84 -8.75
CA LYS A 83 -2.75 -18.17 -8.82
C LYS A 83 -2.63 -18.87 -7.47
N ASP A 84 -3.65 -19.64 -7.11
CA ASP A 84 -3.61 -20.47 -5.93
C ASP A 84 -4.31 -21.82 -6.18
N TYR A 85 -4.14 -22.72 -5.21
CA TYR A 85 -4.73 -24.05 -5.22
C TYR A 85 -5.84 -24.16 -4.19
N ASN A 86 -7.05 -24.48 -4.67
CA ASN A 86 -8.16 -24.75 -3.78
C ASN A 86 -8.17 -26.25 -3.38
N TYR A 87 -7.75 -26.55 -2.16
CA TYR A 87 -7.69 -27.92 -1.66
C TYR A 87 -9.08 -28.55 -1.45
N LEU A 88 -10.14 -27.72 -1.33
CA LEU A 88 -11.53 -28.22 -1.22
C LEU A 88 -12.12 -28.56 -2.58
N PHE A 89 -11.69 -27.86 -3.63
CA PHE A 89 -12.14 -28.07 -5.00
C PHE A 89 -10.95 -28.06 -5.96
N PRO A 90 -10.18 -29.17 -6.02
CA PRO A 90 -8.91 -29.21 -6.78
C PRO A 90 -9.07 -28.99 -8.28
N GLU A 91 -10.27 -29.21 -8.81
CA GLU A 91 -10.57 -28.98 -10.23
C GLU A 91 -10.77 -27.51 -10.61
N LYS A 92 -11.04 -26.65 -9.60
CA LYS A 92 -11.17 -25.21 -9.81
C LYS A 92 -9.79 -24.56 -9.86
N GLN A 93 -9.47 -23.95 -10.99
CA GLN A 93 -8.32 -23.07 -11.06
C GLN A 93 -8.68 -21.73 -10.42
N LEU A 94 -7.98 -21.37 -9.35
CA LEU A 94 -8.05 -20.05 -8.75
C LEU A 94 -6.97 -19.18 -9.40
N MET A 95 -7.39 -18.22 -10.22
CA MET A 95 -6.49 -17.30 -10.91
C MET A 95 -7.17 -15.95 -11.06
N ALA A 96 -6.44 -14.89 -10.76
CA ALA A 96 -6.87 -13.53 -11.02
C ALA A 96 -5.75 -12.71 -11.65
N GLN A 97 -6.12 -11.68 -12.36
CA GLN A 97 -5.22 -10.74 -13.01
C GLN A 97 -5.65 -9.31 -12.70
N SER A 98 -4.67 -8.43 -12.51
CA SER A 98 -4.87 -7.00 -12.41
C SER A 98 -3.90 -6.27 -13.33
N GLN A 99 -4.42 -5.32 -14.10
CA GLN A 99 -3.65 -4.52 -15.02
C GLN A 99 -3.96 -3.04 -14.78
N ILE A 100 -2.93 -2.22 -14.65
CA ILE A 100 -3.07 -0.76 -14.48
C ILE A 100 -3.33 -0.12 -15.86
N ASN A 101 -2.41 -0.36 -16.80
CA ASN A 101 -2.51 0.16 -18.15
C ASN A 101 -2.31 -0.97 -19.18
N SER A 102 -3.09 -0.94 -20.25
CA SER A 102 -3.01 -1.95 -21.32
C SER A 102 -1.68 -1.96 -22.09
N ASN A 103 -0.89 -0.90 -21.97
CA ASN A 103 0.36 -0.72 -22.71
C ASN A 103 1.61 -0.98 -21.87
N ASP A 104 1.48 -1.23 -20.57
CA ASP A 104 2.62 -1.47 -19.70
C ASP A 104 3.19 -2.86 -19.95
N PRO A 105 4.51 -2.99 -20.09
CA PRO A 105 5.15 -4.24 -20.42
C PRO A 105 5.26 -5.17 -19.20
N GLY A 106 5.36 -6.46 -19.51
CA GLY A 106 5.73 -7.48 -18.53
C GLY A 106 4.55 -8.09 -17.79
N LEU A 107 4.84 -9.27 -17.26
CA LEU A 107 3.94 -10.06 -16.41
C LEU A 107 4.67 -10.42 -15.13
N TYR A 108 4.10 -10.07 -13.99
CA TYR A 108 4.48 -10.63 -12.70
C TYR A 108 3.52 -11.76 -12.34
N TYR A 109 4.06 -12.93 -12.05
CA TYR A 109 3.29 -14.11 -11.67
C TYR A 109 3.66 -14.53 -10.26
N ASP A 110 2.66 -14.73 -9.41
CA ASP A 110 2.84 -15.26 -8.07
C ASP A 110 1.85 -16.38 -7.77
N PHE A 111 2.27 -17.28 -6.85
CA PHE A 111 1.49 -18.45 -6.46
C PHE A 111 1.52 -18.63 -4.96
N GLY A 112 0.32 -18.77 -4.35
CA GLY A 112 0.20 -19.10 -2.93
C GLY A 112 -0.15 -17.95 -2.00
N ASP A 113 -0.84 -16.95 -2.48
CA ASP A 113 -1.33 -15.79 -1.69
C ASP A 113 -2.48 -16.16 -0.73
N ASN A 114 -2.87 -17.44 -0.70
CA ASN A 114 -3.86 -18.02 0.22
C ASN A 114 -5.27 -17.42 0.09
N PHE A 115 -5.76 -17.27 -1.13
CA PHE A 115 -7.15 -16.90 -1.38
C PHE A 115 -8.01 -18.15 -1.69
N LEU A 116 -9.29 -18.09 -1.36
CA LEU A 116 -10.20 -19.22 -1.46
C LEU A 116 -11.22 -19.12 -2.58
N ASP A 117 -11.44 -17.91 -3.11
CA ASP A 117 -12.37 -17.66 -4.22
C ASP A 117 -11.84 -16.61 -5.20
N GLU A 118 -12.54 -16.47 -6.33
CA GLU A 118 -12.15 -15.55 -7.41
C GLU A 118 -12.24 -14.07 -7.00
N LYS A 119 -13.20 -13.71 -6.13
CA LYS A 119 -13.38 -12.32 -5.69
C LYS A 119 -12.23 -11.88 -4.77
N GLU A 120 -11.83 -12.77 -3.88
CA GLU A 120 -10.66 -12.55 -3.03
C GLU A 120 -9.40 -12.43 -3.88
N ALA A 121 -9.24 -13.31 -4.87
CA ALA A 121 -8.14 -13.27 -5.83
C ALA A 121 -8.07 -11.95 -6.61
N GLU A 122 -9.20 -11.46 -7.13
CA GLU A 122 -9.27 -10.17 -7.84
C GLU A 122 -8.90 -8.99 -6.94
N SER A 123 -9.36 -9.02 -5.69
CA SER A 123 -9.05 -7.97 -4.72
C SER A 123 -7.56 -7.95 -4.38
N LEU A 124 -6.97 -9.12 -4.12
CA LEU A 124 -5.55 -9.25 -3.85
C LEU A 124 -4.70 -8.87 -5.07
N ALA A 125 -5.09 -9.28 -6.28
CA ALA A 125 -4.38 -8.89 -7.50
C ALA A 125 -4.34 -7.36 -7.69
N LYS A 126 -5.42 -6.64 -7.34
CA LYS A 126 -5.43 -5.18 -7.36
C LYS A 126 -4.50 -4.58 -6.31
N ILE A 127 -4.51 -5.11 -5.08
CA ILE A 127 -3.62 -4.65 -4.00
C ILE A 127 -2.16 -4.83 -4.41
N ARG A 128 -1.78 -6.03 -4.89
CA ARG A 128 -0.41 -6.33 -5.33
C ARG A 128 0.05 -5.47 -6.50
N ASN A 129 -0.87 -5.07 -7.34
CA ASN A 129 -0.57 -4.19 -8.47
C ASN A 129 -0.40 -2.71 -8.07
N GLN A 130 -0.79 -2.34 -6.86
CA GLN A 130 -0.65 -0.99 -6.31
C GLN A 130 0.59 -0.83 -5.40
N GLU A 131 1.19 -1.94 -4.96
CA GLU A 131 2.44 -1.99 -4.21
C GLU A 131 3.66 -1.64 -5.10
#